data_1a85afe34815cbb65c2b9ed0a63f1800
#
_entry.id   1a85afe34815cbb65c2b9ed0a63f1800
#
_cell.length_a   1.000
_cell.length_b   1.000
_cell.length_c   1.000
_cell.angle_alpha   90.00
_cell.angle_beta   90.00
_cell.angle_gamma   90.00
#
_symmetry.space_group_name_H-M   'P 1'
#
loop_
_entity.id
_entity.type
_entity.pdbx_description
1 polymer ?
#
loop_
_entity_poly.entity_id
_entity_poly.type
_entity_poly.pdbx_seq_one_letter_code
_entity_poly.pdbx_strand_id
1 'polypeptide(L)'
;LRMYSRYAEKKGWKKNFIDDQVIELKGVNVYEMLSKENGVHRLVRISPFDAKKLRHTSFALVEVLPELPDIEASKLQIPEADLKVEFFRSSGPGGQNVNKVETAVRVIHLPTGLKASAQSERAQSSNRDRAMKILRERAQA
;
A
#
# COMPACT_ATOMS: atom_id res chain seq x y z
N LEU A 1 -6.17 -9.30 0.42
CA LEU A 1 -6.49 -8.74 1.74
C LEU A 1 -7.43 -9.61 2.59
N ARG A 2 -8.48 -10.23 2.02
CA ARG A 2 -9.47 -11.04 2.76
C ARG A 2 -8.84 -12.14 3.62
N MET A 3 -7.77 -12.80 3.16
CA MET A 3 -7.04 -13.82 3.92
C MET A 3 -6.43 -13.21 5.19
N TYR A 4 -5.71 -12.10 5.06
CA TYR A 4 -5.07 -11.41 6.19
C TYR A 4 -6.10 -10.83 7.18
N SER A 5 -7.20 -10.29 6.68
CA SER A 5 -8.30 -9.83 7.53
C SER A 5 -8.86 -10.94 8.41
N ARG A 6 -9.12 -12.14 7.85
CA ARG A 6 -9.59 -13.30 8.61
C ARG A 6 -8.53 -13.85 9.58
N TYR A 7 -7.26 -13.78 9.20
CA TYR A 7 -6.17 -14.18 10.07
C TYR A 7 -6.05 -13.24 11.27
N ALA A 8 -6.16 -11.93 11.05
CA ALA A 8 -6.17 -10.92 12.10
C ALA A 8 -7.32 -11.16 13.11
N GLU A 9 -8.53 -11.48 12.61
CA GLU A 9 -9.67 -11.85 13.48
C GLU A 9 -9.37 -13.05 14.38
N LYS A 10 -8.77 -14.10 13.82
CA LYS A 10 -8.38 -15.30 14.60
C LYS A 10 -7.32 -15.00 15.66
N LYS A 11 -6.45 -14.02 15.43
CA LYS A 11 -5.40 -13.61 16.37
C LYS A 11 -5.86 -12.51 17.33
N GLY A 12 -7.07 -11.98 17.18
CA GLY A 12 -7.58 -10.88 17.99
C GLY A 12 -6.91 -9.54 17.71
N TRP A 13 -6.29 -9.37 16.52
CA TRP A 13 -5.67 -8.12 16.12
C TRP A 13 -6.71 -7.11 15.66
N LYS A 14 -6.48 -5.84 15.96
CA LYS A 14 -7.27 -4.74 15.41
C LYS A 14 -6.92 -4.56 13.94
N LYS A 15 -7.93 -4.35 13.12
CA LYS A 15 -7.78 -4.13 11.67
C LYS A 15 -8.47 -2.84 11.25
N ASN A 16 -7.84 -2.10 10.37
CA ASN A 16 -8.39 -0.92 9.75
C ASN A 16 -8.11 -0.98 8.24
N PHE A 17 -9.15 -0.84 7.42
CA PHE A 17 -8.98 -0.77 5.96
C PHE A 17 -8.71 0.67 5.59
N ILE A 18 -7.54 0.91 5.03
CA ILE A 18 -7.12 2.24 4.59
C ILE A 18 -7.58 2.46 3.15
N ASP A 19 -7.49 1.43 2.32
CA ASP A 19 -7.85 1.43 0.90
C ASP A 19 -8.27 0.01 0.48
N ASP A 20 -8.78 -0.15 -0.73
CA ASP A 20 -9.15 -1.45 -1.31
C ASP A 20 -7.99 -2.46 -1.34
N GLN A 21 -6.74 -1.96 -1.35
CA GLN A 21 -5.52 -2.77 -1.40
C GLN A 21 -4.64 -2.65 -0.15
N VAL A 22 -5.01 -1.83 0.83
CA VAL A 22 -4.19 -1.57 2.02
C VAL A 22 -4.98 -1.82 3.29
N ILE A 23 -4.43 -2.66 4.16
CA ILE A 23 -4.97 -2.96 5.48
C ILE A 23 -3.91 -2.68 6.54
N GLU A 24 -4.28 -1.91 7.55
CA GLU A 24 -3.51 -1.69 8.76
C GLU A 24 -3.89 -2.74 9.80
N LEU A 25 -2.90 -3.38 10.40
CA LEU A 25 -3.09 -4.39 11.44
C LEU A 25 -2.33 -3.98 12.70
N LYS A 26 -3.03 -3.90 13.84
CA LYS A 26 -2.44 -3.55 15.15
C LYS A 26 -2.61 -4.69 16.14
N GLY A 27 -1.51 -5.12 16.74
CA GLY A 27 -1.49 -6.19 17.72
C GLY A 27 -0.09 -6.57 18.15
N VAL A 28 0.04 -7.59 18.99
CA VAL A 28 1.34 -8.08 19.47
C VAL A 28 2.04 -8.87 18.37
N ASN A 29 3.31 -8.54 18.09
CA ASN A 29 4.19 -9.22 17.14
C ASN A 29 3.64 -9.37 15.71
N VAL A 30 2.78 -8.43 15.28
CA VAL A 30 2.16 -8.47 13.93
C VAL A 30 3.23 -8.44 12.85
N TYR A 31 4.18 -7.50 12.95
CA TYR A 31 5.23 -7.32 11.94
C TYR A 31 6.14 -8.56 11.84
N GLU A 32 6.61 -9.11 12.97
CA GLU A 32 7.46 -10.30 12.97
C GLU A 32 6.78 -11.51 12.31
N MET A 33 5.48 -11.65 12.55
CA MET A 33 4.71 -12.77 11.99
C MET A 33 4.44 -12.60 10.50
N LEU A 34 4.20 -11.38 10.03
CA LEU A 34 3.82 -11.10 8.65
C LEU A 34 4.99 -10.69 7.76
N SER A 35 6.14 -10.29 8.31
CA SER A 35 7.31 -9.89 7.51
C SER A 35 7.76 -10.95 6.50
N LYS A 36 7.57 -12.23 6.84
CA LYS A 36 7.90 -13.37 5.96
C LYS A 36 6.93 -13.56 4.78
N GLU A 37 5.77 -12.90 4.82
CA GLU A 37 4.79 -12.89 3.73
C GLU A 37 5.14 -11.87 2.63
N ASN A 38 6.21 -11.10 2.81
CA ASN A 38 6.65 -10.09 1.86
C ASN A 38 7.11 -10.75 0.56
N GLY A 39 6.53 -10.35 -0.58
CA GLY A 39 6.90 -10.89 -1.89
C GLY A 39 5.73 -11.20 -2.81
N VAL A 40 6.02 -11.94 -3.87
CA VAL A 40 5.03 -12.30 -4.89
C VAL A 40 4.33 -13.60 -4.54
N HIS A 41 3.04 -13.53 -4.30
CA HIS A 41 2.17 -14.67 -4.03
C HIS A 41 1.53 -15.18 -5.32
N ARG A 42 1.61 -16.49 -5.54
CA ARG A 42 1.01 -17.17 -6.68
C ARG A 42 -0.24 -17.95 -6.26
N LEU A 43 -1.36 -17.65 -6.88
CA LEU A 43 -2.61 -18.41 -6.71
C LEU A 43 -2.89 -19.24 -7.95
N VAL A 44 -2.97 -20.55 -7.79
CA VAL A 44 -3.38 -21.50 -8.84
C VAL A 44 -4.71 -22.12 -8.45
N ARG A 45 -5.77 -21.83 -9.20
CA ARG A 45 -7.11 -22.36 -8.94
C ARG A 45 -7.95 -22.44 -10.21
N ILE A 46 -9.03 -23.20 -10.15
CA ILE A 46 -10.10 -23.09 -11.15
C ILE A 46 -10.74 -21.71 -11.02
N SER A 47 -10.82 -20.96 -12.12
CA SER A 47 -11.38 -19.61 -12.10
C SER A 47 -12.92 -19.69 -11.87
N PRO A 48 -13.47 -18.97 -10.88
CA PRO A 48 -14.91 -18.87 -10.70
C PRO A 48 -15.60 -18.01 -11.77
N PHE A 49 -14.81 -17.27 -12.57
CA PHE A 49 -15.29 -16.35 -13.61
C PHE A 49 -15.22 -16.96 -15.01
N ASP A 50 -14.62 -18.14 -15.15
CA ASP A 50 -14.46 -18.83 -16.43
C ASP A 50 -15.52 -19.91 -16.61
N ALA A 51 -16.39 -19.74 -17.61
CA ALA A 51 -17.44 -20.70 -17.96
C ALA A 51 -16.88 -22.09 -18.29
N LYS A 52 -15.66 -22.18 -18.82
CA LYS A 52 -14.97 -23.43 -19.17
C LYS A 52 -14.32 -24.13 -17.97
N LYS A 53 -14.38 -23.51 -16.77
CA LYS A 53 -13.79 -24.04 -15.52
C LYS A 53 -12.29 -24.38 -15.67
N LEU A 54 -11.56 -23.61 -16.46
CA LEU A 54 -10.14 -23.81 -16.65
C LEU A 54 -9.33 -23.38 -15.42
N ARG A 55 -8.17 -24.00 -15.28
CA ARG A 55 -7.22 -23.68 -14.22
C ARG A 55 -6.42 -22.45 -14.61
N HIS A 56 -6.50 -21.42 -13.77
CA HIS A 56 -5.80 -20.15 -13.98
C HIS A 56 -4.76 -19.89 -12.89
N THR A 57 -3.72 -19.16 -13.26
CA THR A 57 -2.67 -18.67 -12.34
C THR A 57 -2.79 -17.17 -12.24
N SER A 58 -2.81 -16.66 -11.00
CA SER A 58 -2.80 -15.22 -10.69
C SER A 58 -1.65 -14.91 -9.74
N PHE A 59 -1.09 -13.72 -9.87
CA PHE A 59 -0.02 -13.22 -9.00
C PHE A 59 -0.48 -11.98 -8.26
N ALA A 60 -0.04 -11.82 -7.02
CA ALA A 60 -0.25 -10.62 -6.22
C ALA A 60 1.04 -10.32 -5.45
N LEU A 61 1.50 -9.08 -5.52
CA LEU A 61 2.58 -8.60 -4.67
C LEU A 61 2.00 -8.24 -3.30
N VAL A 62 2.62 -8.77 -2.25
CA VAL A 62 2.34 -8.40 -0.86
C VAL A 62 3.54 -7.64 -0.33
N GLU A 63 3.30 -6.46 0.21
CA GLU A 63 4.29 -5.67 0.93
C GLU A 63 3.85 -5.53 2.39
N VAL A 64 4.73 -5.87 3.30
CA VAL A 64 4.51 -5.72 4.74
C VAL A 64 5.46 -4.65 5.25
N LEU A 65 4.89 -3.54 5.72
CA LEU A 65 5.62 -2.38 6.19
C LEU A 65 5.37 -2.18 7.68
N PRO A 66 6.41 -1.87 8.49
CA PRO A 66 6.21 -1.47 9.87
C PRO A 66 5.58 -0.07 9.91
N GLU A 67 4.61 0.14 10.79
CA GLU A 67 4.13 1.48 11.10
C GLU A 67 5.14 2.17 12.02
N LEU A 68 5.78 3.23 11.53
CA LEU A 68 6.74 3.99 12.30
C LEU A 68 6.02 5.03 13.18
N PRO A 69 6.40 5.17 14.46
CA PRO A 69 5.99 6.32 15.26
C PRO A 69 6.39 7.63 14.56
N ASP A 70 5.52 8.65 14.65
CA ASP A 70 5.76 9.95 13.97
C ASP A 70 7.09 10.59 14.37
N ILE A 71 7.60 10.31 15.57
CA ILE A 71 8.90 10.78 16.09
C ILE A 71 10.07 10.13 15.32
N GLU A 72 9.96 8.85 14.97
CA GLU A 72 11.02 8.16 14.20
C GLU A 72 10.92 8.50 12.72
N ALA A 73 9.72 8.64 12.19
CA ALA A 73 9.51 9.12 10.83
C ALA A 73 10.07 10.52 10.59
N SER A 74 10.07 11.40 11.61
CA SER A 74 10.66 12.75 11.52
C SER A 74 12.20 12.76 11.54
N LYS A 75 12.84 11.73 12.07
CA LYS A 75 14.30 11.59 12.09
C LYS A 75 14.88 11.22 10.73
N LEU A 76 14.09 10.58 9.88
CA LEU A 76 14.49 10.26 8.51
C LEU A 76 14.21 11.46 7.59
N GLN A 77 15.14 12.43 7.59
CA GLN A 77 15.07 13.57 6.68
C GLN A 77 15.56 13.11 5.29
N ILE A 78 14.61 12.92 4.37
CA ILE A 78 14.94 12.70 2.96
C ILE A 78 15.02 14.08 2.31
N PRO A 79 16.17 14.49 1.72
CA PRO A 79 16.31 15.79 1.06
C PRO A 79 15.28 15.91 -0.08
N GLU A 80 14.63 17.06 -0.20
CA GLU A 80 13.66 17.29 -1.29
C GLU A 80 14.32 17.20 -2.68
N ALA A 81 15.61 17.50 -2.78
CA ALA A 81 16.39 17.39 -4.01
C ALA A 81 16.48 15.97 -4.55
N ASP A 82 16.38 14.97 -3.68
CA ASP A 82 16.43 13.54 -4.03
C ASP A 82 15.05 12.95 -4.33
N LEU A 83 14.01 13.79 -4.24
CA LEU A 83 12.62 13.36 -4.45
C LEU A 83 12.07 13.87 -5.78
N LYS A 84 11.49 12.97 -6.56
CA LYS A 84 10.65 13.31 -7.71
C LYS A 84 9.20 13.08 -7.34
N VAL A 85 8.38 14.13 -7.38
CA VAL A 85 6.95 14.06 -7.14
C VAL A 85 6.22 14.09 -8.49
N GLU A 86 5.38 13.10 -8.71
CA GLU A 86 4.54 12.97 -9.91
C GLU A 86 3.07 12.99 -9.49
N PHE A 87 2.26 13.73 -10.21
CA PHE A 87 0.82 13.78 -10.03
C PHE A 87 0.14 12.98 -11.14
N PHE A 88 -0.89 12.23 -10.78
CA PHE A 88 -1.65 11.44 -11.75
C PHE A 88 -3.12 11.34 -11.33
N ARG A 89 -3.95 10.85 -12.23
CA ARG A 89 -5.36 10.65 -11.96
C ARG A 89 -5.56 9.39 -11.13
N SER A 90 -6.38 9.47 -10.09
CA SER A 90 -6.73 8.30 -9.31
C SER A 90 -7.50 7.29 -10.16
N SER A 91 -7.16 6.00 -10.02
CA SER A 91 -7.89 4.90 -10.64
C SER A 91 -8.93 4.38 -9.65
N GLY A 92 -10.21 4.46 -9.99
CA GLY A 92 -11.29 3.94 -9.16
C GLY A 92 -12.67 4.29 -9.70
N PRO A 93 -13.73 3.63 -9.20
CA PRO A 93 -15.09 4.01 -9.54
C PRO A 93 -15.37 5.40 -8.97
N GLY A 94 -15.64 6.38 -9.84
CA GLY A 94 -15.92 7.75 -9.42
C GLY A 94 -16.55 8.57 -10.55
N GLY A 95 -17.20 9.66 -10.17
CA GLY A 95 -17.86 10.61 -11.09
C GLY A 95 -16.87 11.51 -11.85
N GLN A 96 -17.38 12.58 -12.47
CA GLN A 96 -16.61 13.51 -13.32
C GLN A 96 -15.34 14.08 -12.67
N ASN A 97 -15.31 14.27 -11.34
CA ASN A 97 -14.16 14.84 -10.64
C ASN A 97 -12.97 13.87 -10.61
N VAL A 98 -13.20 12.56 -10.45
CA VAL A 98 -12.14 11.54 -10.45
C VAL A 98 -11.43 11.48 -11.80
N ASN A 99 -12.16 11.75 -12.89
CA ASN A 99 -11.62 11.69 -14.25
C ASN A 99 -10.93 13.00 -14.70
N LYS A 100 -11.14 14.12 -13.97
CA LYS A 100 -10.62 15.42 -14.36
C LYS A 100 -9.49 15.94 -13.48
N VAL A 101 -9.42 15.52 -12.21
CA VAL A 101 -8.48 16.08 -11.22
C VAL A 101 -7.38 15.07 -10.91
N GLU A 102 -6.14 15.51 -11.02
CA GLU A 102 -4.94 14.70 -10.68
C GLU A 102 -4.63 14.86 -9.19
N THR A 103 -5.39 14.17 -8.34
CA THR A 103 -5.21 14.20 -6.88
C THR A 103 -4.28 13.12 -6.37
N ALA A 104 -4.04 12.07 -7.15
CA ALA A 104 -3.13 11.00 -6.77
C ALA A 104 -1.67 11.46 -6.91
N VAL A 105 -0.85 11.09 -5.94
CA VAL A 105 0.55 11.49 -5.84
C VAL A 105 1.45 10.25 -5.80
N ARG A 106 2.52 10.29 -6.58
CA ARG A 106 3.63 9.34 -6.52
C ARG A 106 4.89 10.08 -6.17
N VAL A 107 5.61 9.59 -5.18
CA VAL A 107 6.92 10.09 -4.77
C VAL A 107 7.96 9.03 -5.09
N ILE A 108 9.04 9.44 -5.73
CA ILE A 108 10.15 8.58 -6.12
C ILE A 108 11.42 9.12 -5.46
N HIS A 109 12.12 8.29 -4.72
CA HIS A 109 13.44 8.60 -4.21
C HIS A 109 14.48 8.22 -5.25
N LEU A 110 15.12 9.23 -5.85
CA LEU A 110 16.02 9.07 -7.01
C LEU A 110 17.22 8.16 -6.71
N PRO A 111 17.95 8.31 -5.57
CA PRO A 111 19.14 7.50 -5.32
C PRO A 111 18.85 6.00 -5.15
N THR A 112 17.74 5.64 -4.50
CA THR A 112 17.39 4.23 -4.21
C THR A 112 16.39 3.65 -5.21
N GLY A 113 15.71 4.49 -5.99
CA GLY A 113 14.64 4.07 -6.89
C GLY A 113 13.34 3.65 -6.18
N LEU A 114 13.26 3.82 -4.85
CA LEU A 114 12.05 3.53 -4.09
C LEU A 114 10.91 4.45 -4.53
N LYS A 115 9.71 3.87 -4.65
CA LYS A 115 8.51 4.58 -5.09
C LYS A 115 7.40 4.37 -4.08
N ALA A 116 6.68 5.43 -3.76
CA ALA A 116 5.46 5.37 -2.97
C ALA A 116 4.36 6.17 -3.64
N SER A 117 3.11 5.70 -3.58
CA SER A 117 1.96 6.41 -4.14
C SER A 117 0.79 6.41 -3.17
N ALA A 118 0.02 7.49 -3.17
CA ALA A 118 -1.20 7.62 -2.42
C ALA A 118 -2.29 8.29 -3.26
N GLN A 119 -3.53 7.78 -3.17
CA GLN A 119 -4.67 8.25 -3.94
C GLN A 119 -6.00 8.26 -3.15
N SER A 120 -5.97 7.89 -1.87
CA SER A 120 -7.18 7.70 -1.06
C SER A 120 -7.81 9.00 -0.58
N GLU A 121 -7.02 10.08 -0.52
CA GLU A 121 -7.49 11.37 -0.01
C GLU A 121 -7.99 12.29 -1.15
N ARG A 122 -8.93 13.18 -0.81
CA ARG A 122 -9.47 14.16 -1.78
C ARG A 122 -8.48 15.28 -2.09
N ALA A 123 -7.64 15.64 -1.11
CA ALA A 123 -6.65 16.70 -1.26
C ALA A 123 -5.31 16.14 -1.73
N GLN A 124 -4.72 16.78 -2.73
CA GLN A 124 -3.40 16.44 -3.27
C GLN A 124 -2.30 16.54 -2.21
N SER A 125 -2.36 17.56 -1.32
CA SER A 125 -1.41 17.73 -0.21
C SER A 125 -1.44 16.54 0.75
N SER A 126 -2.62 16.08 1.15
CA SER A 126 -2.78 14.92 2.03
C SER A 126 -2.26 13.63 1.40
N ASN A 127 -2.45 13.45 0.09
CA ASN A 127 -1.87 12.32 -0.63
C ASN A 127 -0.34 12.41 -0.70
N ARG A 128 0.23 13.63 -0.84
CA ARG A 128 1.69 13.84 -0.80
C ARG A 128 2.26 13.44 0.55
N ASP A 129 1.67 13.92 1.65
CA ASP A 129 2.14 13.61 3.01
C ASP A 129 2.08 12.11 3.28
N ARG A 130 1.00 11.47 2.84
CA ARG A 130 0.83 10.03 2.96
C ARG A 130 1.83 9.24 2.10
N ALA A 131 2.07 9.64 0.86
CA ALA A 131 3.08 9.03 0.01
C ALA A 131 4.49 9.16 0.61
N MET A 132 4.81 10.32 1.22
CA MET A 132 6.05 10.55 1.95
C MET A 132 6.20 9.64 3.17
N LYS A 133 5.11 9.44 3.94
CA LYS A 133 5.12 8.51 5.08
C LYS A 133 5.44 7.09 4.61
N ILE A 134 4.74 6.59 3.59
CA ILE A 134 4.98 5.26 3.01
C ILE A 134 6.41 5.13 2.47
N LEU A 135 6.95 6.18 1.84
CA LEU A 135 8.33 6.17 1.33
C LEU A 135 9.35 6.01 2.46
N ARG A 136 9.16 6.73 3.59
CA ARG A 136 10.02 6.59 4.76
C ARG A 136 9.95 5.20 5.37
N GLU A 137 8.76 4.62 5.48
CA GLU A 137 8.55 3.25 5.97
C GLU A 137 9.26 2.22 5.07
N ARG A 138 9.21 2.39 3.74
CA ARG A 138 9.94 1.55 2.78
C ARG A 138 11.45 1.72 2.84
N ALA A 139 11.94 2.89 3.20
CA ALA A 139 13.36 3.15 3.32
C ALA A 139 13.99 2.52 4.58
N GLN A 140 13.16 2.11 5.55
CA GLN A 140 13.60 1.46 6.80
C GLN A 140 13.36 -0.06 6.79
N ALA A 141 12.53 -0.57 5.89
CA ALA A 141 12.25 -2.00 5.77
C ALA A 141 13.34 -2.74 4.97
#